data_6f356651b32d43d198be7bb4e698377f
#
_entry.id   6f356651b32d43d198be7bb4e698377f
#
_cell.length_a   1.000
_cell.length_b   1.000
_cell.length_c   1.000
_cell.angle_alpha   90.00
_cell.angle_beta   90.00
_cell.angle_gamma   90.00
#
_symmetry.space_group_name_H-M   'P 1'
#
loop_
_entity.id
_entity.type
_entity.pdbx_description
1 polymer ?
#
loop_
_entity_poly.entity_id
_entity_poly.type
_entity_poly.pdbx_seq_one_letter_code
_entity_poly.pdbx_strand_id
1 'polypeptide(L)'
;NYESYTAINQSVWKYVMRSNISFLKKHAHDFYITGLEKACISVDKIPNMYGMNRILKDIGWAAVAVDGFIPPSAFMEFQSYNVLIIASEIRQLKNIEYTPAPDIIHESAGHAPFLANPEYSEYLRRFGQIGSKAISSSYDWEMFIAIRDLSILKETVGSTKREIDISQEKVIQLQNTKKEFSEMELIRNIHWWTVEYGLIGSLENFKIYGAGLLSSIGESKWCLDKKVIKKHYTIEAAYQ
;
A
#
# COMPACT_ATOMS: atom_id res chain seq x y z
N ASN A 1 12.52 -11.87 -9.40
CA ASN A 1 13.95 -12.10 -9.15
C ASN A 1 14.64 -10.75 -8.90
N TYR A 2 15.40 -10.61 -7.79
CA TYR A 2 16.10 -9.35 -7.44
C TYR A 2 17.04 -8.86 -8.56
N GLU A 3 17.69 -9.77 -9.26
CA GLU A 3 18.64 -9.47 -10.34
C GLU A 3 17.97 -8.91 -11.61
N SER A 4 16.64 -8.98 -11.71
CA SER A 4 15.90 -8.41 -12.84
C SER A 4 15.74 -6.89 -12.76
N TYR A 5 15.97 -6.27 -11.59
CA TYR A 5 15.89 -4.82 -11.46
C TYR A 5 17.00 -4.11 -12.22
N THR A 6 16.61 -3.26 -13.14
CA THR A 6 17.52 -2.48 -13.98
C THR A 6 18.13 -1.29 -13.22
N ALA A 7 19.15 -0.66 -13.80
CA ALA A 7 19.70 0.59 -13.27
C ALA A 7 18.65 1.72 -13.17
N ILE A 8 17.67 1.75 -14.07
CA ILE A 8 16.54 2.69 -14.02
C ILE A 8 15.68 2.39 -12.80
N ASN A 9 15.33 1.14 -12.56
CA ASN A 9 14.55 0.73 -11.39
C ASN A 9 15.24 1.14 -10.08
N GLN A 10 16.55 0.90 -9.97
CA GLN A 10 17.34 1.32 -8.81
C GLN A 10 17.38 2.86 -8.66
N SER A 11 17.39 3.59 -9.77
CA SER A 11 17.35 5.05 -9.76
C SER A 11 16.00 5.60 -9.32
N VAL A 12 14.87 4.98 -9.76
CA VAL A 12 13.52 5.32 -9.30
C VAL A 12 13.40 5.08 -7.80
N TRP A 13 13.82 3.92 -7.30
CA TRP A 13 13.84 3.62 -5.87
C TRP A 13 14.59 4.70 -5.10
N LYS A 14 15.85 4.95 -5.47
CA LYS A 14 16.72 5.92 -4.80
C LYS A 14 16.13 7.32 -4.79
N TYR A 15 15.54 7.75 -5.90
CA TYR A 15 14.93 9.08 -6.00
C TYR A 15 13.73 9.20 -5.06
N VAL A 16 12.79 8.24 -5.10
CA VAL A 16 11.58 8.27 -4.26
C VAL A 16 11.96 8.21 -2.78
N MET A 17 12.82 7.28 -2.40
CA MET A 17 13.24 7.11 -1.01
C MET A 17 13.94 8.35 -0.45
N ARG A 18 14.86 8.92 -1.19
CA ARG A 18 15.59 10.13 -0.75
C ARG A 18 14.68 11.34 -0.65
N SER A 19 13.76 11.50 -1.61
CA SER A 19 12.77 12.59 -1.60
C SER A 19 11.83 12.48 -0.40
N ASN A 20 11.33 11.26 -0.15
CA ASN A 20 10.39 11.01 0.95
C ASN A 20 11.06 11.12 2.32
N ILE A 21 12.21 10.51 2.55
CA ILE A 21 12.85 10.49 3.87
C ILE A 21 13.13 11.89 4.40
N SER A 22 13.59 12.81 3.55
CA SER A 22 13.83 14.19 3.96
C SER A 22 12.58 14.87 4.54
N PHE A 23 11.44 14.61 3.91
CA PHE A 23 10.14 15.12 4.34
C PHE A 23 9.58 14.33 5.53
N LEU A 24 9.59 13.01 5.46
CA LEU A 24 8.98 12.12 6.45
C LEU A 24 9.70 12.14 7.80
N LYS A 25 10.99 12.47 7.88
CA LYS A 25 11.68 12.73 9.16
C LYS A 25 10.98 13.76 10.04
N LYS A 26 10.22 14.68 9.46
CA LYS A 26 9.48 15.72 10.20
C LYS A 26 8.01 15.38 10.38
N HIS A 27 7.41 14.66 9.44
CA HIS A 27 5.97 14.51 9.32
C HIS A 27 5.46 13.10 9.58
N ALA A 28 6.29 12.07 9.45
CA ALA A 28 5.91 10.71 9.80
C ALA A 28 5.94 10.48 11.33
N HIS A 29 5.25 9.44 11.77
CA HIS A 29 5.35 8.95 13.14
C HIS A 29 6.80 8.66 13.51
N ASP A 30 7.20 8.96 14.72
CA ASP A 30 8.60 8.93 15.18
C ASP A 30 9.26 7.55 15.01
N PHE A 31 8.47 6.50 15.02
CA PHE A 31 8.93 5.13 14.79
C PHE A 31 9.38 4.86 13.33
N TYR A 32 8.93 5.64 12.34
CA TYR A 32 9.11 5.33 10.92
C TYR A 32 10.57 5.13 10.50
N ILE A 33 11.44 6.07 10.87
CA ILE A 33 12.87 6.01 10.48
C ILE A 33 13.57 4.81 11.12
N THR A 34 13.34 4.60 12.41
CA THR A 34 13.86 3.41 13.11
C THR A 34 13.26 2.11 12.53
N GLY A 35 11.99 2.17 12.10
CA GLY A 35 11.32 1.05 11.44
C GLY A 35 11.96 0.67 10.11
N LEU A 36 12.36 1.64 9.28
CA LEU A 36 13.11 1.38 8.04
C LEU A 36 14.41 0.63 8.34
N GLU A 37 15.16 1.06 9.36
CA GLU A 37 16.39 0.39 9.78
C GLU A 37 16.12 -1.04 10.26
N LYS A 38 15.10 -1.22 11.11
CA LYS A 38 14.66 -2.53 11.62
C LYS A 38 14.11 -3.47 10.55
N ALA A 39 13.62 -2.94 9.43
CA ALA A 39 13.16 -3.72 8.29
C ALA A 39 14.27 -3.93 7.22
N CYS A 40 15.50 -3.45 7.48
CA CYS A 40 16.62 -3.49 6.54
C CYS A 40 16.33 -2.77 5.21
N ILE A 41 15.54 -1.69 5.25
CA ILE A 41 15.17 -0.90 4.08
C ILE A 41 16.17 0.23 3.89
N SER A 42 16.98 0.13 2.83
CA SER A 42 17.96 1.15 2.46
C SER A 42 17.35 2.17 1.50
N VAL A 43 17.76 3.43 1.62
CA VAL A 43 17.41 4.49 0.65
C VAL A 43 18.15 4.33 -0.68
N ASP A 44 19.23 3.57 -0.71
CA ASP A 44 20.17 3.53 -1.84
C ASP A 44 19.92 2.38 -2.81
N LYS A 45 19.15 1.38 -2.43
CA LYS A 45 18.87 0.22 -3.27
C LYS A 45 17.56 -0.46 -2.91
N ILE A 46 16.91 -1.03 -3.90
CA ILE A 46 15.75 -1.90 -3.73
C ILE A 46 16.11 -3.02 -2.75
N PRO A 47 15.26 -3.34 -1.76
CA PRO A 47 15.53 -4.38 -0.80
C PRO A 47 15.59 -5.77 -1.45
N ASN A 48 16.49 -6.61 -0.98
CA ASN A 48 16.51 -8.01 -1.34
C ASN A 48 15.62 -8.79 -0.38
N MET A 49 14.71 -9.60 -0.93
CA MET A 49 13.75 -10.40 -0.15
C MET A 49 14.41 -11.35 0.87
N TYR A 50 15.56 -11.91 0.52
CA TYR A 50 16.31 -12.75 1.45
C TYR A 50 16.81 -11.94 2.66
N GLY A 51 17.35 -10.74 2.41
CA GLY A 51 17.79 -9.82 3.46
C GLY A 51 16.62 -9.36 4.35
N MET A 52 15.49 -8.99 3.74
CA MET A 52 14.28 -8.63 4.48
C MET A 52 13.79 -9.77 5.36
N ASN A 53 13.64 -10.97 4.82
CA ASN A 53 13.15 -12.12 5.58
C ASN A 53 14.06 -12.50 6.75
N ARG A 54 15.38 -12.34 6.60
CA ARG A 54 16.32 -12.57 7.70
C ARG A 54 16.05 -11.64 8.89
N ILE A 55 15.68 -10.39 8.63
CA ILE A 55 15.38 -9.41 9.67
C ILE A 55 13.95 -9.56 10.18
N LEU A 56 12.98 -9.70 9.30
CA LEU A 56 11.56 -9.81 9.67
C LEU A 56 11.29 -11.04 10.56
N LYS A 57 12.06 -12.12 10.37
CA LYS A 57 12.00 -13.31 11.21
C LYS A 57 12.19 -12.99 12.71
N ASP A 58 13.05 -12.05 13.04
CA ASP A 58 13.34 -11.68 14.43
C ASP A 58 12.17 -11.01 15.14
N ILE A 59 11.22 -10.46 14.35
CA ILE A 59 9.96 -9.88 14.84
C ILE A 59 8.75 -10.76 14.56
N GLY A 60 8.96 -12.02 14.14
CA GLY A 60 7.90 -12.98 13.88
C GLY A 60 7.13 -12.77 12.59
N TRP A 61 7.69 -12.06 11.62
CA TRP A 61 7.14 -11.83 10.28
C TRP A 61 7.98 -12.48 9.19
N ALA A 62 7.34 -12.69 8.05
CA ALA A 62 8.00 -13.04 6.80
C ALA A 62 7.51 -12.11 5.69
N ALA A 63 8.24 -12.05 4.58
CA ALA A 63 7.79 -11.37 3.38
C ALA A 63 7.84 -12.33 2.19
N VAL A 64 6.87 -12.22 1.29
CA VAL A 64 6.80 -12.98 0.04
C VAL A 64 6.61 -12.04 -1.13
N ALA A 65 7.42 -12.20 -2.16
CA ALA A 65 7.25 -11.45 -3.40
C ALA A 65 6.15 -12.10 -4.25
N VAL A 66 5.29 -11.25 -4.81
CA VAL A 66 4.24 -11.66 -5.76
C VAL A 66 4.34 -10.80 -7.01
N ASP A 67 3.96 -11.38 -8.14
CA ASP A 67 3.82 -10.67 -9.40
C ASP A 67 2.35 -10.26 -9.58
N GLY A 68 2.11 -8.97 -9.80
CA GLY A 68 0.78 -8.43 -10.02
C GLY A 68 -0.09 -8.35 -8.77
N PHE A 69 -1.39 -8.28 -8.99
CA PHE A 69 -2.41 -8.14 -7.96
C PHE A 69 -2.89 -9.49 -7.44
N ILE A 70 -3.07 -9.59 -6.13
CA ILE A 70 -3.73 -10.71 -5.48
C ILE A 70 -5.11 -10.30 -4.95
N PRO A 71 -6.08 -11.24 -4.83
CA PRO A 71 -7.40 -10.94 -4.27
C PRO A 71 -7.30 -10.45 -2.82
N PRO A 72 -8.20 -9.53 -2.40
CA PRO A 72 -8.19 -9.00 -1.03
C PRO A 72 -8.25 -10.07 0.06
N SER A 73 -9.03 -11.12 -0.14
CA SER A 73 -9.11 -12.24 0.82
C SER A 73 -7.77 -12.95 1.00
N ALA A 74 -7.05 -13.20 -0.11
CA ALA A 74 -5.72 -13.81 -0.06
C ALA A 74 -4.71 -12.88 0.63
N PHE A 75 -4.74 -11.57 0.31
CA PHE A 75 -3.91 -10.58 0.99
C PHE A 75 -4.12 -10.60 2.50
N MET A 76 -5.38 -10.58 2.94
CA MET A 76 -5.76 -10.65 4.36
C MET A 76 -5.33 -11.98 5.00
N GLU A 77 -5.42 -13.09 4.27
CA GLU A 77 -5.00 -14.41 4.76
C GLU A 77 -3.49 -14.45 5.02
N PHE A 78 -2.67 -14.00 4.09
CA PHE A 78 -1.22 -13.89 4.31
C PHE A 78 -0.90 -13.02 5.53
N GLN A 79 -1.56 -11.87 5.65
CA GLN A 79 -1.39 -10.97 6.79
C GLN A 79 -1.76 -11.63 8.11
N SER A 80 -2.79 -12.50 8.14
CA SER A 80 -3.20 -13.25 9.34
C SER A 80 -2.13 -14.22 9.84
N TYR A 81 -1.25 -14.66 8.97
CA TYR A 81 -0.09 -15.52 9.25
C TYR A 81 1.21 -14.74 9.44
N ASN A 82 1.16 -13.43 9.63
CA ASN A 82 2.32 -12.55 9.73
C ASN A 82 3.21 -12.60 8.47
N VAL A 83 2.60 -12.67 7.30
CA VAL A 83 3.31 -12.62 6.02
C VAL A 83 2.97 -11.33 5.30
N LEU A 84 3.96 -10.50 5.07
CA LEU A 84 3.86 -9.29 4.25
C LEU A 84 3.98 -9.67 2.77
N ILE A 85 2.98 -9.30 2.00
CA ILE A 85 3.03 -9.41 0.54
C ILE A 85 3.82 -8.23 -0.01
N ILE A 86 4.76 -8.50 -0.89
CA ILE A 86 5.56 -7.49 -1.57
C ILE A 86 5.34 -7.62 -3.07
N ALA A 87 4.73 -6.62 -3.69
CA ALA A 87 4.69 -6.54 -5.14
C ALA A 87 6.11 -6.45 -5.70
N SER A 88 6.46 -7.29 -6.67
CA SER A 88 7.81 -7.32 -7.24
C SER A 88 8.06 -6.23 -8.28
N GLU A 89 7.00 -5.62 -8.81
CA GLU A 89 7.09 -4.51 -9.74
C GLU A 89 7.52 -3.22 -9.03
N ILE A 90 8.09 -2.30 -9.79
CA ILE A 90 8.38 -0.94 -9.36
C ILE A 90 7.76 0.04 -10.35
N ARG A 91 7.20 1.14 -9.82
CA ARG A 91 6.56 2.18 -10.62
C ARG A 91 7.47 2.73 -11.71
N GLN A 92 6.87 3.07 -12.85
CA GLN A 92 7.58 3.71 -13.94
C GLN A 92 7.92 5.18 -13.60
N LEU A 93 8.94 5.71 -14.28
CA LEU A 93 9.38 7.10 -14.12
C LEU A 93 8.24 8.13 -14.31
N LYS A 94 7.29 7.88 -15.23
CA LYS A 94 6.12 8.73 -15.46
C LYS A 94 5.17 8.80 -14.26
N ASN A 95 5.20 7.78 -13.38
CA ASN A 95 4.36 7.63 -12.19
C ASN A 95 5.15 7.84 -10.89
N ILE A 96 6.27 8.57 -10.94
CA ILE A 96 7.24 8.65 -9.84
C ILE A 96 6.65 9.31 -8.57
N GLU A 97 5.72 10.25 -8.74
CA GLU A 97 5.07 10.93 -7.60
C GLU A 97 3.92 10.13 -7.01
N TYR A 98 3.23 9.37 -7.84
CA TYR A 98 2.08 8.55 -7.45
C TYR A 98 1.99 7.32 -8.34
N THR A 99 1.84 6.14 -7.76
CA THR A 99 1.65 4.89 -8.51
C THR A 99 0.18 4.49 -8.57
N PRO A 100 -0.32 4.04 -9.73
CA PRO A 100 -1.69 3.55 -9.85
C PRO A 100 -1.91 2.15 -9.24
N ALA A 101 -0.83 1.48 -8.85
CA ALA A 101 -0.85 0.15 -8.26
C ALA A 101 0.20 0.05 -7.14
N PRO A 102 -0.04 -0.75 -6.10
CA PRO A 102 1.00 -1.09 -5.13
C PRO A 102 2.24 -1.62 -5.83
N ASP A 103 3.39 -1.14 -5.42
CA ASP A 103 4.69 -1.54 -5.96
C ASP A 103 5.67 -1.84 -4.81
N ILE A 104 6.88 -2.29 -5.12
CA ILE A 104 7.87 -2.63 -4.09
C ILE A 104 8.19 -1.46 -3.16
N ILE A 105 8.07 -0.20 -3.63
CA ILE A 105 8.26 0.97 -2.76
C ILE A 105 7.14 1.06 -1.75
N HIS A 106 5.89 0.88 -2.19
CA HIS A 106 4.72 0.91 -1.33
C HIS A 106 4.80 -0.15 -0.23
N GLU A 107 5.06 -1.37 -0.62
CA GLU A 107 5.08 -2.49 0.33
C GLU A 107 6.29 -2.42 1.28
N SER A 108 7.47 -2.13 0.73
CA SER A 108 8.71 -2.14 1.53
C SER A 108 8.88 -0.87 2.35
N ALA A 109 8.62 0.31 1.79
CA ALA A 109 8.84 1.57 2.51
C ALA A 109 7.60 2.10 3.22
N GLY A 110 6.40 1.62 2.84
CA GLY A 110 5.15 1.97 3.49
C GLY A 110 4.80 1.03 4.65
N HIS A 111 4.65 -0.25 4.38
CA HIS A 111 4.19 -1.23 5.37
C HIS A 111 5.28 -1.80 6.27
N ALA A 112 6.38 -2.27 5.70
CA ALA A 112 7.39 -3.01 6.45
C ALA A 112 7.98 -2.27 7.66
N PRO A 113 8.20 -0.93 7.64
CA PRO A 113 8.78 -0.22 8.76
C PRO A 113 7.98 -0.34 10.06
N PHE A 114 6.66 -0.38 9.97
CA PHE A 114 5.81 -0.45 11.15
C PHE A 114 5.62 -1.87 11.71
N LEU A 115 5.98 -2.92 10.99
CA LEU A 115 5.88 -4.31 11.47
C LEU A 115 6.70 -4.56 12.74
N ALA A 116 7.78 -3.81 12.95
CA ALA A 116 8.57 -3.88 14.16
C ALA A 116 7.94 -3.16 15.38
N ASN A 117 6.80 -2.48 15.20
CA ASN A 117 5.97 -1.96 16.30
C ASN A 117 4.97 -3.06 16.72
N PRO A 118 5.02 -3.55 17.97
CA PRO A 118 4.18 -4.68 18.39
C PRO A 118 2.68 -4.42 18.30
N GLU A 119 2.22 -3.19 18.60
CA GLU A 119 0.81 -2.83 18.55
C GLU A 119 0.31 -2.80 17.11
N TYR A 120 1.06 -2.19 16.19
CA TYR A 120 0.73 -2.17 14.77
C TYR A 120 0.76 -3.57 14.15
N SER A 121 1.77 -4.35 14.47
CA SER A 121 1.93 -5.73 14.03
C SER A 121 0.73 -6.61 14.46
N GLU A 122 0.33 -6.50 15.71
CA GLU A 122 -0.83 -7.25 16.24
C GLU A 122 -2.14 -6.74 15.63
N TYR A 123 -2.28 -5.42 15.40
CA TYR A 123 -3.43 -4.87 14.69
C TYR A 123 -3.55 -5.47 13.29
N LEU A 124 -2.47 -5.46 12.49
CA LEU A 124 -2.47 -6.05 11.16
C LEU A 124 -2.82 -7.54 11.16
N ARG A 125 -2.22 -8.30 12.07
CA ARG A 125 -2.48 -9.74 12.20
C ARG A 125 -3.95 -10.03 12.49
N ARG A 126 -4.55 -9.33 13.47
CA ARG A 126 -5.97 -9.47 13.79
C ARG A 126 -6.86 -9.01 12.66
N PHE A 127 -6.49 -7.92 12.02
CA PHE A 127 -7.21 -7.41 10.86
C PHE A 127 -7.25 -8.45 9.73
N GLY A 128 -6.10 -9.07 9.44
CA GLY A 128 -5.99 -10.19 8.50
C GLY A 128 -6.86 -11.38 8.88
N GLN A 129 -6.91 -11.75 10.17
CA GLN A 129 -7.75 -12.86 10.68
C GLN A 129 -9.26 -12.61 10.48
N ILE A 130 -9.70 -11.37 10.58
CA ILE A 130 -11.09 -10.99 10.32
C ILE A 130 -11.32 -10.92 8.81
N GLY A 131 -10.47 -10.20 8.09
CA GLY A 131 -10.62 -9.97 6.66
C GLY A 131 -10.52 -11.23 5.80
N SER A 132 -9.71 -12.22 6.20
CA SER A 132 -9.63 -13.49 5.49
C SER A 132 -10.93 -14.33 5.55
N LYS A 133 -11.81 -14.02 6.50
CA LYS A 133 -13.11 -14.69 6.69
C LYS A 133 -14.29 -13.85 6.19
N ALA A 134 -14.03 -12.61 5.79
CA ALA A 134 -15.08 -11.70 5.32
C ALA A 134 -15.72 -12.21 4.02
N ILE A 135 -17.05 -12.16 3.97
CA ILE A 135 -17.80 -12.59 2.80
C ILE A 135 -17.69 -11.56 1.69
N SER A 136 -17.23 -12.03 0.53
CA SER A 136 -17.17 -11.24 -0.70
C SER A 136 -18.40 -11.46 -1.55
N SER A 137 -18.85 -10.43 -2.25
CA SER A 137 -19.90 -10.50 -3.26
C SER A 137 -19.31 -10.77 -4.66
N SER A 138 -20.16 -11.12 -5.64
CA SER A 138 -19.76 -11.16 -7.05
C SER A 138 -19.24 -9.80 -7.55
N TYR A 139 -19.86 -8.73 -7.05
CA TYR A 139 -19.42 -7.37 -7.34
C TYR A 139 -17.96 -7.09 -6.90
N ASP A 140 -17.56 -7.57 -5.71
CA ASP A 140 -16.17 -7.39 -5.24
C ASP A 140 -15.17 -8.06 -6.18
N TRP A 141 -15.53 -9.23 -6.69
CA TRP A 141 -14.69 -9.96 -7.64
C TRP A 141 -14.61 -9.24 -8.99
N GLU A 142 -15.74 -8.79 -9.53
CA GLU A 142 -15.79 -8.05 -10.79
C GLU A 142 -15.00 -6.73 -10.69
N MET A 143 -15.16 -6.01 -9.57
CA MET A 143 -14.41 -4.79 -9.29
C MET A 143 -12.91 -5.05 -9.15
N PHE A 144 -12.52 -6.10 -8.43
CA PHE A 144 -11.13 -6.51 -8.31
C PHE A 144 -10.50 -6.76 -9.68
N ILE A 145 -11.16 -7.55 -10.54
CA ILE A 145 -10.68 -7.83 -11.90
C ILE A 145 -10.57 -6.54 -12.72
N ALA A 146 -11.59 -5.68 -12.67
CA ALA A 146 -11.58 -4.42 -13.42
C ALA A 146 -10.44 -3.47 -12.99
N ILE A 147 -10.20 -3.34 -11.70
CA ILE A 147 -9.11 -2.51 -11.16
C ILE A 147 -7.75 -3.13 -11.52
N ARG A 148 -7.60 -4.44 -11.37
CA ARG A 148 -6.37 -5.15 -11.74
C ARG A 148 -6.03 -4.92 -13.21
N ASP A 149 -7.00 -5.15 -14.10
CA ASP A 149 -6.79 -5.04 -15.54
C ASP A 149 -6.44 -3.60 -15.94
N LEU A 150 -7.11 -2.59 -15.34
CA LEU A 150 -6.79 -1.18 -15.53
C LEU A 150 -5.36 -0.84 -15.07
N SER A 151 -4.95 -1.37 -13.92
CA SER A 151 -3.62 -1.12 -13.36
C SER A 151 -2.52 -1.74 -14.23
N ILE A 152 -2.73 -2.97 -14.70
CA ILE A 152 -1.82 -3.64 -15.63
C ILE A 152 -1.68 -2.80 -16.92
N LEU A 153 -2.79 -2.33 -17.49
CA LEU A 153 -2.75 -1.49 -18.69
C LEU A 153 -1.98 -0.19 -18.47
N LYS A 154 -2.16 0.47 -17.32
CA LYS A 154 -1.44 1.71 -16.98
C LYS A 154 0.07 1.52 -16.84
N GLU A 155 0.51 0.34 -16.41
CA GLU A 155 1.93 0.01 -16.23
C GLU A 155 2.55 -0.69 -17.46
N THR A 156 1.73 -1.21 -18.39
CA THR A 156 2.25 -1.89 -19.59
C THR A 156 2.81 -0.88 -20.60
N VAL A 157 4.03 -1.10 -21.04
CA VAL A 157 4.67 -0.30 -22.10
C VAL A 157 3.97 -0.60 -23.42
N GLY A 158 3.47 0.46 -24.08
CA GLY A 158 2.77 0.32 -25.38
C GLY A 158 1.26 0.29 -25.27
N SER A 159 0.67 0.24 -24.07
CA SER A 159 -0.78 0.42 -23.90
C SER A 159 -1.23 1.77 -24.46
N THR A 160 -2.29 1.72 -25.25
CA THR A 160 -2.86 2.93 -25.86
C THR A 160 -3.77 3.66 -24.87
N LYS A 161 -3.91 4.98 -25.04
CA LYS A 161 -4.85 5.76 -24.27
C LYS A 161 -6.28 5.20 -24.38
N ARG A 162 -6.69 4.74 -25.56
CA ARG A 162 -8.03 4.18 -25.79
C ARG A 162 -8.28 2.93 -24.96
N GLU A 163 -7.31 2.02 -24.84
CA GLU A 163 -7.43 0.81 -24.00
C GLU A 163 -7.57 1.18 -22.53
N ILE A 164 -6.78 2.15 -22.05
CA ILE A 164 -6.85 2.67 -20.67
C ILE A 164 -8.22 3.31 -20.42
N ASP A 165 -8.71 4.16 -21.33
CA ASP A 165 -10.00 4.85 -21.20
C ASP A 165 -11.15 3.84 -21.15
N ILE A 166 -11.17 2.83 -22.00
CA ILE A 166 -12.19 1.75 -21.99
C ILE A 166 -12.17 0.99 -20.67
N SER A 167 -10.99 0.62 -20.19
CA SER A 167 -10.86 -0.09 -18.92
C SER A 167 -11.28 0.77 -17.73
N GLN A 168 -11.01 2.07 -17.77
CA GLN A 168 -11.44 3.03 -16.75
C GLN A 168 -12.95 3.23 -16.75
N GLU A 169 -13.59 3.31 -17.92
CA GLU A 169 -15.04 3.36 -18.05
C GLU A 169 -15.71 2.13 -17.42
N LYS A 170 -15.14 0.93 -17.60
CA LYS A 170 -15.64 -0.29 -16.98
C LYS A 170 -15.64 -0.19 -15.44
N VAL A 171 -14.55 0.33 -14.84
CA VAL A 171 -14.49 0.56 -13.39
C VAL A 171 -15.58 1.53 -12.95
N ILE A 172 -15.76 2.65 -13.66
CA ILE A 172 -16.79 3.66 -13.35
C ILE A 172 -18.20 3.07 -13.47
N GLN A 173 -18.46 2.26 -14.51
CA GLN A 173 -19.75 1.60 -14.69
C GLN A 173 -20.05 0.66 -13.52
N LEU A 174 -19.09 -0.15 -13.10
CA LEU A 174 -19.25 -1.03 -11.93
C LEU A 174 -19.54 -0.22 -10.65
N GLN A 175 -18.81 0.87 -10.41
CA GLN A 175 -19.06 1.76 -9.26
C GLN A 175 -20.51 2.28 -9.23
N ASN A 176 -21.07 2.62 -10.40
CA ASN A 176 -22.44 3.12 -10.51
C ASN A 176 -23.52 2.04 -10.35
N THR A 177 -23.16 0.77 -10.46
CA THR A 177 -24.11 -0.37 -10.25
C THR A 177 -24.16 -0.87 -8.82
N LYS A 178 -23.28 -0.40 -7.96
CA LYS A 178 -23.19 -0.81 -6.58
C LYS A 178 -24.47 -0.49 -5.81
N LYS A 179 -24.97 -1.50 -5.07
CA LYS A 179 -26.22 -1.37 -4.26
C LYS A 179 -25.95 -1.45 -2.76
N GLU A 180 -25.14 -2.40 -2.34
CA GLU A 180 -24.89 -2.69 -0.92
C GLU A 180 -23.40 -2.97 -0.69
N PHE A 181 -22.92 -2.76 0.54
CA PHE A 181 -21.56 -3.10 0.94
C PHE A 181 -21.50 -4.59 1.34
N SER A 182 -20.55 -5.33 0.80
CA SER A 182 -20.19 -6.64 1.31
C SER A 182 -19.37 -6.52 2.61
N GLU A 183 -19.23 -7.61 3.37
CA GLU A 183 -18.32 -7.63 4.52
C GLU A 183 -16.88 -7.33 4.11
N MET A 184 -16.42 -7.93 3.02
CA MET A 184 -15.07 -7.70 2.48
C MET A 184 -14.85 -6.23 2.14
N GLU A 185 -15.84 -5.56 1.56
CA GLU A 185 -15.72 -4.15 1.20
C GLU A 185 -15.65 -3.26 2.44
N LEU A 186 -16.48 -3.51 3.45
CA LEU A 186 -16.42 -2.78 4.72
C LEU A 186 -15.05 -2.92 5.39
N ILE A 187 -14.51 -4.14 5.40
CA ILE A 187 -13.18 -4.41 5.94
C ILE A 187 -12.09 -3.67 5.14
N ARG A 188 -12.16 -3.73 3.81
CA ARG A 188 -11.20 -3.00 2.95
C ARG A 188 -11.25 -1.48 3.17
N ASN A 189 -12.44 -0.91 3.34
CA ASN A 189 -12.59 0.51 3.59
C ASN A 189 -11.94 0.90 4.93
N ILE A 190 -12.12 0.09 5.98
CA ILE A 190 -11.43 0.33 7.26
C ILE A 190 -9.92 0.24 7.09
N HIS A 191 -9.42 -0.77 6.36
CA HIS A 191 -7.99 -0.91 6.07
C HIS A 191 -7.45 0.32 5.33
N TRP A 192 -8.19 0.82 4.34
CA TRP A 192 -7.84 2.01 3.59
C TRP A 192 -7.70 3.24 4.50
N TRP A 193 -8.67 3.48 5.39
CA TRP A 193 -8.65 4.64 6.29
C TRP A 193 -7.63 4.54 7.42
N THR A 194 -7.13 3.37 7.72
CA THR A 194 -6.17 3.16 8.80
C THR A 194 -4.78 2.83 8.26
N VAL A 195 -4.59 1.65 7.71
CA VAL A 195 -3.28 1.14 7.30
C VAL A 195 -2.70 1.89 6.11
N GLU A 196 -3.55 2.30 5.16
CA GLU A 196 -3.09 2.95 3.93
C GLU A 196 -2.97 4.48 4.07
N TYR A 197 -3.99 5.13 4.64
CA TYR A 197 -4.08 6.59 4.70
C TYR A 197 -4.16 7.11 6.14
N GLY A 198 -3.77 6.32 7.11
CA GLY A 198 -3.85 6.67 8.52
C GLY A 198 -2.94 7.81 8.94
N LEU A 199 -3.51 8.68 9.77
CA LEU A 199 -2.82 9.74 10.49
C LEU A 199 -3.02 9.50 11.99
N ILE A 200 -2.01 9.75 12.81
CA ILE A 200 -2.07 9.57 14.26
C ILE A 200 -1.81 10.88 14.98
N GLY A 201 -2.62 11.19 15.99
CA GLY A 201 -2.58 12.44 16.74
C GLY A 201 -3.90 13.20 16.69
N SER A 202 -3.86 14.51 16.90
CA SER A 202 -5.04 15.37 16.75
C SER A 202 -5.15 15.92 15.32
N LEU A 203 -6.31 16.49 14.97
CA LEU A 203 -6.52 17.10 13.65
C LEU A 203 -5.56 18.28 13.39
N GLU A 204 -5.10 18.96 14.44
CA GLU A 204 -4.18 20.08 14.34
C GLU A 204 -2.71 19.67 14.40
N ASN A 205 -2.44 18.51 15.00
CA ASN A 205 -1.08 18.01 15.18
C ASN A 205 -1.05 16.49 15.01
N PHE A 206 -0.88 16.06 13.78
CA PHE A 206 -0.84 14.66 13.40
C PHE A 206 0.49 14.26 12.79
N LYS A 207 0.75 12.96 12.79
CA LYS A 207 1.87 12.31 12.13
C LYS A 207 1.36 11.29 11.13
N ILE A 208 2.09 11.13 10.04
CA ILE A 208 1.76 10.16 8.98
C ILE A 208 2.24 8.77 9.42
N TYR A 209 1.36 7.77 9.32
CA TYR A 209 1.75 6.37 9.49
C TYR A 209 1.19 5.45 8.39
N GLY A 210 0.21 5.90 7.62
CA GLY A 210 -0.39 5.12 6.55
C GLY A 210 0.58 4.85 5.41
N ALA A 211 0.63 3.61 4.93
CA ALA A 211 1.60 3.13 3.95
C ALA A 211 1.49 3.85 2.59
N GLY A 212 0.27 4.14 2.13
CA GLY A 212 0.02 4.90 0.91
C GLY A 212 0.65 6.30 0.97
N LEU A 213 0.51 6.97 2.11
CA LEU A 213 1.11 8.29 2.33
C LEU A 213 2.64 8.21 2.44
N LEU A 214 3.17 7.21 3.15
CA LEU A 214 4.62 7.05 3.36
C LEU A 214 5.39 6.74 2.08
N SER A 215 4.75 6.08 1.13
CA SER A 215 5.37 5.61 -0.10
C SER A 215 5.17 6.51 -1.31
N SER A 216 4.40 7.59 -1.18
CA SER A 216 4.07 8.54 -2.27
C SER A 216 4.63 9.93 -2.01
N ILE A 217 5.39 10.47 -2.97
CA ILE A 217 5.94 11.83 -2.88
C ILE A 217 4.82 12.88 -2.88
N GLY A 218 3.79 12.68 -3.70
CA GLY A 218 2.65 13.59 -3.83
C GLY A 218 1.74 13.53 -2.61
N GLU A 219 1.24 12.33 -2.31
CA GLU A 219 0.25 12.08 -1.25
C GLU A 219 0.74 12.49 0.14
N SER A 220 2.01 12.22 0.46
CA SER A 220 2.61 12.62 1.74
C SER A 220 2.58 14.13 1.96
N LYS A 221 2.71 14.92 0.91
CA LYS A 221 2.64 16.38 0.97
C LYS A 221 1.21 16.88 0.96
N TRP A 222 0.37 16.31 0.08
CA TRP A 222 -1.02 16.71 -0.06
C TRP A 222 -1.83 16.45 1.21
N CYS A 223 -1.56 15.39 1.93
CA CYS A 223 -2.25 15.13 3.18
C CYS A 223 -2.06 16.25 4.23
N LEU A 224 -1.03 17.10 4.10
CA LEU A 224 -0.84 18.26 4.98
C LEU A 224 -1.63 19.50 4.52
N ASP A 225 -2.11 19.52 3.27
CA ASP A 225 -2.89 20.67 2.77
C ASP A 225 -4.19 20.80 3.58
N LYS A 226 -4.50 22.05 3.97
CA LYS A 226 -5.74 22.38 4.68
C LYS A 226 -7.00 22.09 3.88
N LYS A 227 -6.90 22.02 2.55
CA LYS A 227 -8.02 21.65 1.68
C LYS A 227 -8.37 20.17 1.76
N VAL A 228 -7.43 19.33 2.16
CA VAL A 228 -7.69 17.90 2.37
C VAL A 228 -8.35 17.72 3.72
N ILE A 229 -9.60 17.26 3.69
CA ILE A 229 -10.41 17.05 4.89
C ILE A 229 -9.83 15.85 5.67
N LYS A 230 -9.52 16.07 6.95
CA LYS A 230 -9.15 15.01 7.89
C LYS A 230 -10.36 14.73 8.78
N LYS A 231 -10.63 13.46 9.02
CA LYS A 231 -11.74 13.02 9.86
C LYS A 231 -11.21 12.21 11.04
N HIS A 232 -11.88 12.29 12.17
CA HIS A 232 -11.64 11.33 13.25
C HIS A 232 -12.02 9.94 12.78
N TYR A 233 -11.22 8.95 13.19
CA TYR A 233 -11.56 7.56 12.92
C TYR A 233 -12.83 7.17 13.69
N THR A 234 -13.77 6.57 12.97
CA THR A 234 -14.96 5.95 13.51
C THR A 234 -15.27 4.68 12.71
N ILE A 235 -16.06 3.79 13.26
CA ILE A 235 -16.45 2.57 12.52
C ILE A 235 -17.29 2.88 11.27
N GLU A 236 -17.96 4.03 11.26
CA GLU A 236 -18.74 4.50 10.10
C GLU A 236 -17.84 4.81 8.89
N ALA A 237 -16.54 4.96 9.07
CA ALA A 237 -15.58 5.07 7.98
C ALA A 237 -15.63 3.87 7.02
N ALA A 238 -16.10 2.71 7.50
CA ALA A 238 -16.32 1.54 6.65
C ALA A 238 -17.33 1.79 5.51
N TYR A 239 -18.22 2.75 5.66
CA TYR A 239 -19.28 3.07 4.70
C TYR A 239 -18.96 4.27 3.78
N GLN A 240 -17.68 4.71 3.72
CA GLN A 240 -17.25 5.90 2.96
C GLN A 240 -16.40 5.59 1.74
#